data_9935ca6ff52295a0042ef3723d50b058
#
_entry.id   9935ca6ff52295a0042ef3723d50b058
#
_cell.length_a   1.000
_cell.length_b   1.000
_cell.length_c   1.000
_cell.angle_alpha   90.00
_cell.angle_beta   90.00
_cell.angle_gamma   90.00
#
_symmetry.space_group_name_H-M   'P 1'
#
loop_
_entity.id
_entity.type
_entity.pdbx_description
1 polymer ?
#
loop_
_entity_poly.entity_id
_entity_poly.type
_entity_poly.pdbx_seq_one_letter_code
_entity_poly.pdbx_strand_id
1 'polypeptide(L)'
;MSTMTTTNLATSGDFLSITRNHEWHLDPFEFTLDNGTHVSVKDTGIIEFTPPRYGKKDIVLSSAVHGNETAPIEICDELIQNIIKGKLTLAHRVLFIFGNPASINIAKRFVEENLNRLFCGAHKAGEQNNEKIRAAKLENYVSDFFNKEAGENRKRI
;
A
#
# COMPACT_ATOMS: atom_id res chain seq x y z
N MET A 1 3.06 -5.50 17.19
CA MET A 1 3.48 -4.17 16.76
C MET A 1 3.41 -3.17 17.89
N SER A 2 4.37 -2.29 17.98
CA SER A 2 4.41 -1.28 19.03
C SER A 2 3.26 -0.27 18.89
N THR A 3 2.56 -0.01 19.97
CA THR A 3 1.54 1.07 20.09
C THR A 3 2.10 2.42 19.59
N MET A 4 3.41 2.62 19.70
CA MET A 4 4.10 3.82 19.21
C MET A 4 4.02 4.01 17.70
N THR A 5 4.11 2.94 16.89
CA THR A 5 4.04 3.06 15.43
C THR A 5 2.64 3.44 14.96
N THR A 6 1.60 2.85 15.58
CA THR A 6 0.20 3.20 15.30
C THR A 6 -0.08 4.66 15.66
N THR A 7 0.33 5.11 16.85
CA THR A 7 0.16 6.50 17.31
C THR A 7 0.92 7.47 16.40
N ASN A 8 2.13 7.12 15.99
CA ASN A 8 2.95 7.96 15.11
C ASN A 8 2.29 8.12 13.74
N LEU A 9 1.83 7.05 13.11
CA LEU A 9 1.14 7.12 11.81
C LEU A 9 -0.15 7.92 11.91
N ALA A 10 -0.99 7.66 12.92
CA ALA A 10 -2.26 8.36 13.13
C ALA A 10 -2.08 9.88 13.32
N THR A 11 -0.93 10.31 13.84
CA THR A 11 -0.60 11.72 14.05
C THR A 11 0.08 12.36 12.84
N SER A 12 1.14 11.72 12.32
CA SER A 12 1.99 12.29 11.26
C SER A 12 1.45 12.04 9.85
N GLY A 13 0.77 10.92 9.63
CA GLY A 13 0.41 10.44 8.30
C GLY A 13 1.60 9.94 7.45
N ASP A 14 2.80 9.87 8.03
CA ASP A 14 4.04 9.54 7.32
C ASP A 14 4.23 8.03 7.15
N PHE A 15 3.38 7.44 6.32
CA PHE A 15 3.44 6.02 5.99
C PHE A 15 4.66 5.67 5.14
N LEU A 16 5.13 6.61 4.31
CA LEU A 16 6.32 6.39 3.48
C LEU A 16 7.57 6.14 4.34
N SER A 17 7.79 6.92 5.39
CA SER A 17 8.92 6.70 6.30
C SER A 17 8.84 5.36 7.02
N ILE A 18 7.65 4.96 7.48
CA ILE A 18 7.43 3.64 8.09
C ILE A 18 7.77 2.54 7.08
N THR A 19 7.28 2.65 5.85
CA THR A 19 7.55 1.73 4.75
C THR A 19 9.06 1.61 4.46
N ARG A 20 9.77 2.72 4.38
CA ARG A 20 11.20 2.75 4.12
C ARG A 20 12.04 2.13 5.24
N ASN A 21 11.58 2.26 6.49
CA ASN A 21 12.23 1.66 7.66
C ASN A 21 11.96 0.16 7.82
N HIS A 22 11.01 -0.39 7.04
CA HIS A 22 10.59 -1.80 7.06
C HIS A 22 10.54 -2.34 5.63
N GLU A 23 11.69 -2.51 5.00
CA GLU A 23 11.79 -2.75 3.55
C GLU A 23 10.99 -3.96 3.03
N TRP A 24 10.91 -5.04 3.80
CA TRP A 24 10.33 -6.30 3.33
C TRP A 24 9.14 -6.80 4.15
N HIS A 25 9.01 -6.35 5.39
CA HIS A 25 7.94 -6.79 6.28
C HIS A 25 7.58 -5.72 7.31
N LEU A 26 6.30 -5.58 7.55
CA LEU A 26 5.73 -4.77 8.63
C LEU A 26 4.53 -5.53 9.21
N ASP A 27 4.49 -5.71 10.54
CA ASP A 27 3.34 -6.31 11.18
C ASP A 27 2.08 -5.48 10.96
N PRO A 28 0.93 -6.12 10.65
CA PRO A 28 -0.29 -5.40 10.36
C PRO A 28 -0.84 -4.71 11.63
N PHE A 29 -1.47 -3.56 11.44
CA PHE A 29 -2.20 -2.85 12.48
C PHE A 29 -3.32 -1.98 11.89
N GLU A 30 -4.26 -1.60 12.74
CA GLU A 30 -5.46 -0.87 12.32
C GLU A 30 -5.76 0.26 13.31
N PHE A 31 -6.41 1.31 12.82
CA PHE A 31 -6.98 2.39 13.62
C PHE A 31 -8.09 3.10 12.85
N THR A 32 -8.84 3.94 13.53
CA THR A 32 -9.94 4.70 12.92
C THR A 32 -9.67 6.20 13.08
N LEU A 33 -9.87 6.95 12.00
CA LEU A 33 -9.75 8.41 11.99
C LEU A 33 -10.98 9.05 12.63
N ASP A 34 -10.86 10.32 13.04
CA ASP A 34 -11.96 11.07 13.66
C ASP A 34 -13.21 11.16 12.77
N ASN A 35 -13.05 11.16 11.46
CA ASN A 35 -14.15 11.16 10.49
C ASN A 35 -14.79 9.76 10.28
N GLY A 36 -14.36 8.75 11.02
CA GLY A 36 -14.86 7.37 10.93
C GLY A 36 -14.20 6.51 9.85
N THR A 37 -13.23 7.04 9.11
CA THR A 37 -12.48 6.23 8.12
C THR A 37 -11.62 5.20 8.83
N HIS A 38 -11.84 3.92 8.51
CA HIS A 38 -11.00 2.83 9.00
C HIS A 38 -9.73 2.74 8.18
N VAL A 39 -8.59 2.69 8.88
CA VAL A 39 -7.24 2.58 8.29
C VAL A 39 -6.67 1.22 8.66
N SER A 40 -6.28 0.45 7.66
CA SER A 40 -5.68 -0.87 7.86
C SER A 40 -4.33 -0.94 7.13
N VAL A 41 -3.26 -0.95 7.90
CA VAL A 41 -1.91 -1.25 7.39
C VAL A 41 -1.78 -2.76 7.32
N LYS A 42 -1.60 -3.30 6.11
CA LYS A 42 -1.57 -4.74 5.86
C LYS A 42 -0.16 -5.32 5.96
N ASP A 43 0.79 -4.58 5.48
CA ASP A 43 2.22 -4.92 5.44
C ASP A 43 2.99 -3.64 5.08
N THR A 44 4.30 -3.71 4.98
CA THR A 44 5.11 -2.58 4.51
C THR A 44 4.65 -2.11 3.13
N GLY A 45 4.44 -0.82 2.98
CA GLY A 45 3.99 -0.21 1.74
C GLY A 45 2.55 -0.54 1.32
N ILE A 46 1.73 -1.14 2.18
CA ILE A 46 0.36 -1.56 1.85
C ILE A 46 -0.61 -1.04 2.91
N ILE A 47 -1.42 -0.04 2.53
CA ILE A 47 -2.37 0.62 3.42
C ILE A 47 -3.74 0.76 2.76
N GLU A 48 -4.78 0.32 3.46
CA GLU A 48 -6.19 0.36 3.01
C GLU A 48 -6.97 1.39 3.80
N PHE A 49 -7.76 2.19 3.10
CA PHE A 49 -8.71 3.13 3.68
C PHE A 49 -10.14 2.74 3.32
N THR A 50 -10.98 2.59 4.34
CA THR A 50 -12.40 2.31 4.20
C THR A 50 -13.21 3.41 4.90
N PRO A 51 -13.79 4.35 4.15
CA PRO A 51 -14.67 5.37 4.74
C PRO A 51 -15.91 4.74 5.38
N PRO A 52 -16.57 5.42 6.35
CA PRO A 52 -17.77 4.89 7.00
C PRO A 52 -18.95 4.74 6.01
N ARG A 53 -18.94 5.52 4.95
CA ARG A 53 -19.85 5.40 3.80
C ARG A 53 -19.03 5.49 2.53
N TYR A 54 -19.16 4.52 1.65
CA TYR A 54 -18.40 4.50 0.40
C TYR A 54 -19.26 4.01 -0.78
N GLY A 55 -18.90 4.53 -1.95
CA GLY A 55 -19.55 4.17 -3.21
C GLY A 55 -19.07 2.81 -3.74
N LYS A 56 -19.44 2.53 -4.98
CA LYS A 56 -19.26 1.22 -5.63
C LYS A 56 -17.90 1.04 -6.34
N LYS A 57 -16.89 1.86 -6.00
CA LYS A 57 -15.55 1.71 -6.58
C LYS A 57 -14.59 1.19 -5.53
N ASP A 58 -13.79 0.20 -5.91
CA ASP A 58 -12.63 -0.24 -5.18
C ASP A 58 -11.40 0.17 -5.98
N ILE A 59 -10.58 1.06 -5.40
CA ILE A 59 -9.51 1.74 -6.14
C ILE A 59 -8.16 1.29 -5.57
N VAL A 60 -7.27 0.85 -6.44
CA VAL A 60 -5.87 0.57 -6.09
C VAL A 60 -4.98 1.64 -6.72
N LEU A 61 -4.24 2.35 -5.89
CA LEU A 61 -3.23 3.32 -6.32
C LEU A 61 -1.85 2.79 -5.97
N SER A 62 -1.10 2.39 -7.00
CA SER A 62 0.24 1.85 -6.83
C SER A 62 1.32 2.81 -7.32
N SER A 63 2.41 2.85 -6.60
CA SER A 63 3.63 3.57 -6.92
C SER A 63 4.85 2.78 -6.48
N ALA A 64 6.05 3.25 -6.75
CA ALA A 64 7.29 2.61 -6.30
C ALA A 64 7.46 1.14 -6.74
N VAL A 65 6.86 0.73 -7.84
CA VAL A 65 7.23 -0.53 -8.50
C VAL A 65 8.69 -0.44 -8.93
N HIS A 66 9.12 0.76 -9.31
CA HIS A 66 10.52 1.15 -9.45
C HIS A 66 10.85 2.26 -8.43
N GLY A 67 11.89 2.05 -7.64
CA GLY A 67 12.23 2.93 -6.53
C GLY A 67 12.78 4.31 -6.91
N ASN A 68 13.22 4.47 -8.15
CA ASN A 68 13.73 5.74 -8.68
C ASN A 68 12.68 6.60 -9.42
N GLU A 69 11.43 6.15 -9.47
CA GLU A 69 10.31 6.91 -10.02
C GLU A 69 9.64 7.71 -8.90
N THR A 70 10.21 8.89 -8.56
CA THR A 70 9.84 9.63 -7.34
C THR A 70 8.49 10.32 -7.41
N ALA A 71 8.09 10.86 -8.56
CA ALA A 71 6.87 11.64 -8.69
C ALA A 71 5.59 10.89 -8.26
N PRO A 72 5.32 9.65 -8.71
CA PRO A 72 4.16 8.91 -8.22
C PRO A 72 4.26 8.53 -6.73
N ILE A 73 5.47 8.34 -6.21
CA ILE A 73 5.70 8.09 -4.77
C ILE A 73 5.29 9.32 -3.96
N GLU A 74 5.74 10.51 -4.35
CA GLU A 74 5.43 11.77 -3.69
C GLU A 74 3.92 12.08 -3.72
N ILE A 75 3.25 11.83 -4.85
CA ILE A 75 1.80 12.01 -4.99
C ILE A 75 1.05 11.06 -4.03
N CYS A 76 1.39 9.79 -4.01
CA CYS A 76 0.74 8.83 -3.10
C CYS A 76 1.01 9.15 -1.63
N ASP A 77 2.22 9.59 -1.28
CA ASP A 77 2.57 10.00 0.08
C ASP A 77 1.74 11.22 0.51
N GLU A 78 1.65 12.24 -0.33
CA GLU A 78 0.83 13.43 -0.05
C GLU A 78 -0.66 13.09 0.13
N LEU A 79 -1.20 12.22 -0.73
CA LEU A 79 -2.58 11.76 -0.61
C LEU A 79 -2.83 11.04 0.71
N ILE A 80 -1.96 10.10 1.08
CA ILE A 80 -2.04 9.36 2.35
C ILE A 80 -1.99 10.31 3.54
N GLN A 81 -1.06 11.25 3.55
CA GLN A 81 -0.95 12.24 4.61
C GLN A 81 -2.21 13.10 4.72
N ASN A 82 -2.75 13.56 3.60
CA ASN A 82 -3.96 14.39 3.59
C ASN A 82 -5.21 13.62 4.05
N ILE A 83 -5.31 12.33 3.73
CA ILE A 83 -6.39 11.46 4.23
C ILE A 83 -6.27 11.31 5.76
N ILE A 84 -5.11 10.95 6.25
CA ILE A 84 -4.89 10.71 7.70
C ILE A 84 -5.09 11.99 8.51
N LYS A 85 -4.65 13.14 8.00
CA LYS A 85 -4.83 14.45 8.63
C LYS A 85 -6.24 15.03 8.48
N GLY A 86 -7.18 14.31 7.85
CA GLY A 86 -8.55 14.76 7.65
C GLY A 86 -8.73 15.89 6.65
N LYS A 87 -7.70 16.20 5.84
CA LYS A 87 -7.77 17.24 4.80
C LYS A 87 -8.42 16.73 3.52
N LEU A 88 -8.44 15.43 3.32
CA LEU A 88 -9.06 14.75 2.17
C LEU A 88 -10.00 13.67 2.67
N THR A 89 -11.27 13.74 2.26
CA THR A 89 -12.28 12.71 2.55
C THR A 89 -12.47 11.83 1.32
N LEU A 90 -12.43 10.52 1.53
CA LEU A 90 -12.60 9.54 0.47
C LEU A 90 -14.07 9.21 0.24
N ALA A 91 -14.48 9.12 -1.03
CA ALA A 91 -15.81 8.67 -1.45
C ALA A 91 -15.88 7.15 -1.73
N HIS A 92 -14.75 6.47 -1.76
CA HIS A 92 -14.62 5.06 -2.12
C HIS A 92 -13.56 4.37 -1.26
N ARG A 93 -13.56 3.04 -1.27
CA ARG A 93 -12.45 2.27 -0.68
C ARG A 93 -11.20 2.43 -1.54
N VAL A 94 -10.06 2.64 -0.89
CA VAL A 94 -8.79 2.84 -1.59
C VAL A 94 -7.69 2.01 -0.93
N LEU A 95 -6.93 1.29 -1.72
CA LEU A 95 -5.70 0.61 -1.34
C LEU A 95 -4.51 1.33 -1.97
N PHE A 96 -3.60 1.86 -1.14
CA PHE A 96 -2.33 2.43 -1.61
C PHE A 96 -1.23 1.38 -1.50
N ILE A 97 -0.36 1.37 -2.52
CA ILE A 97 0.79 0.46 -2.58
C ILE A 97 2.06 1.24 -2.94
N PHE A 98 3.06 1.16 -2.05
CA PHE A 98 4.47 1.39 -2.41
C PHE A 98 5.09 0.03 -2.73
N GLY A 99 5.28 -0.27 -4.00
CA GLY A 99 5.56 -1.62 -4.50
C GLY A 99 6.86 -2.22 -3.97
N ASN A 100 7.98 -1.50 -4.09
CA ASN A 100 9.32 -1.98 -3.75
C ASN A 100 10.05 -1.03 -2.81
N PRO A 101 9.78 -1.10 -1.49
CA PRO A 101 10.41 -0.21 -0.50
C PRO A 101 11.94 -0.25 -0.50
N ALA A 102 12.54 -1.42 -0.66
CA ALA A 102 14.00 -1.57 -0.68
C ALA A 102 14.62 -0.83 -1.88
N SER A 103 13.98 -0.84 -3.04
CA SER A 103 14.49 -0.10 -4.22
C SER A 103 14.35 1.42 -4.04
N ILE A 104 13.35 1.89 -3.28
CA ILE A 104 13.24 3.33 -2.91
C ILE A 104 14.48 3.74 -2.11
N ASN A 105 14.87 2.94 -1.12
CA ASN A 105 15.96 3.28 -0.20
C ASN A 105 17.31 3.40 -0.91
N ILE A 106 17.54 2.62 -1.95
CA ILE A 106 18.77 2.69 -2.74
C ILE A 106 18.65 3.58 -3.99
N ALA A 107 17.49 4.23 -4.20
CA ALA A 107 17.17 5.08 -5.34
C ALA A 107 17.45 4.40 -6.70
N LYS A 108 17.14 3.10 -6.80
CA LYS A 108 17.31 2.31 -8.00
C LYS A 108 15.98 1.78 -8.53
N ARG A 109 16.01 1.32 -9.76
CA ARG A 109 14.84 0.74 -10.42
C ARG A 109 14.37 -0.54 -9.70
N PHE A 110 15.29 -1.39 -9.27
CA PHE A 110 15.06 -2.62 -8.51
C PHE A 110 16.33 -2.99 -7.72
N VAL A 111 16.22 -3.96 -6.83
CA VAL A 111 17.36 -4.47 -6.02
C VAL A 111 18.03 -5.65 -6.72
N GLU A 112 17.30 -6.76 -6.88
CA GLU A 112 17.79 -8.00 -7.51
C GLU A 112 17.11 -8.24 -8.87
N GLU A 113 15.79 -8.07 -8.94
CA GLU A 113 15.00 -8.34 -10.12
C GLU A 113 13.87 -7.32 -10.31
N ASN A 114 13.59 -6.97 -11.55
CA ASN A 114 12.57 -5.96 -11.88
C ASN A 114 11.17 -6.44 -11.48
N LEU A 115 10.63 -5.89 -10.39
CA LEU A 115 9.34 -6.21 -9.83
C LEU A 115 8.20 -6.18 -10.88
N ASN A 116 8.28 -5.25 -11.84
CA ASN A 116 7.27 -5.11 -12.90
C ASN A 116 7.24 -6.31 -13.87
N ARG A 117 8.20 -7.21 -13.83
CA ARG A 117 8.25 -8.44 -14.63
C ARG A 117 7.78 -9.68 -13.88
N LEU A 118 7.44 -9.52 -12.60
CA LEU A 118 7.18 -10.65 -11.69
C LEU A 118 5.70 -10.91 -11.44
N PHE A 119 4.83 -10.03 -11.94
CA PHE A 119 3.37 -10.17 -11.78
C PHE A 119 2.77 -11.23 -12.72
N CYS A 120 1.49 -11.53 -12.51
CA CYS A 120 0.74 -12.55 -13.24
C CYS A 120 1.33 -13.96 -13.12
N GLY A 121 1.88 -14.28 -11.94
CA GLY A 121 2.46 -15.58 -11.63
C GLY A 121 3.92 -15.76 -12.08
N ALA A 122 4.52 -14.78 -12.75
CA ALA A 122 5.92 -14.88 -13.20
C ALA A 122 6.92 -15.02 -12.03
N HIS A 123 6.57 -14.54 -10.83
CA HIS A 123 7.34 -14.71 -9.59
C HIS A 123 7.57 -16.18 -9.19
N LYS A 124 6.81 -17.12 -9.76
CA LYS A 124 6.93 -18.55 -9.46
C LYS A 124 8.09 -19.23 -10.19
N ALA A 125 8.64 -18.62 -11.23
CA ALA A 125 9.68 -19.19 -12.06
C ALA A 125 11.08 -18.97 -11.48
N GLY A 126 11.95 -19.99 -11.56
CA GLY A 126 13.36 -19.91 -11.16
C GLY A 126 13.59 -19.81 -9.65
N GLU A 127 14.79 -19.40 -9.27
CA GLU A 127 15.15 -19.21 -7.86
C GLU A 127 14.34 -18.07 -7.23
N GLN A 128 13.98 -18.23 -5.96
CA GLN A 128 13.26 -17.22 -5.20
C GLN A 128 14.20 -16.12 -4.73
N ASN A 129 13.71 -14.88 -4.78
CA ASN A 129 14.36 -13.69 -4.24
C ASN A 129 13.32 -12.80 -3.55
N ASN A 130 13.78 -11.73 -2.94
CA ASN A 130 12.90 -10.83 -2.18
C ASN A 130 11.82 -10.16 -3.04
N GLU A 131 12.16 -9.75 -4.27
CA GLU A 131 11.18 -9.15 -5.18
C GLU A 131 10.13 -10.16 -5.67
N LYS A 132 10.48 -11.42 -5.87
CA LYS A 132 9.50 -12.48 -6.20
C LYS A 132 8.53 -12.74 -5.05
N ILE A 133 9.04 -12.81 -3.82
CA ILE A 133 8.20 -12.92 -2.62
C ILE A 133 7.29 -11.68 -2.51
N ARG A 134 7.84 -10.50 -2.76
CA ARG A 134 7.08 -9.24 -2.75
C ARG A 134 5.98 -9.22 -3.80
N ALA A 135 6.27 -9.64 -5.04
CA ALA A 135 5.26 -9.72 -6.11
C ALA A 135 4.09 -10.62 -5.72
N ALA A 136 4.37 -11.81 -5.17
CA ALA A 136 3.33 -12.72 -4.69
C ALA A 136 2.46 -12.08 -3.60
N LYS A 137 3.07 -11.40 -2.63
CA LYS A 137 2.33 -10.66 -1.59
C LYS A 137 1.43 -9.58 -2.18
N LEU A 138 1.94 -8.77 -3.10
CA LEU A 138 1.17 -7.69 -3.75
C LEU A 138 -0.03 -8.24 -4.50
N GLU A 139 0.13 -9.31 -5.27
CA GLU A 139 -0.99 -9.97 -5.97
C GLU A 139 -2.07 -10.44 -4.98
N ASN A 140 -1.67 -11.05 -3.88
CA ASN A 140 -2.58 -11.52 -2.85
C ASN A 140 -3.34 -10.36 -2.18
N TYR A 141 -2.65 -9.30 -1.76
CA TYR A 141 -3.31 -8.16 -1.12
C TYR A 141 -4.28 -7.42 -2.04
N VAL A 142 -3.95 -7.27 -3.32
CA VAL A 142 -4.86 -6.67 -4.31
C VAL A 142 -6.07 -7.57 -4.54
N SER A 143 -5.86 -8.88 -4.67
CA SER A 143 -6.94 -9.86 -4.82
C SER A 143 -7.87 -9.84 -3.61
N ASP A 144 -7.33 -9.87 -2.40
CA ASP A 144 -8.11 -9.83 -1.16
C ASP A 144 -8.90 -8.52 -1.04
N PHE A 145 -8.29 -7.39 -1.36
CA PHE A 145 -8.97 -6.09 -1.37
C PHE A 145 -10.18 -6.05 -2.30
N PHE A 146 -10.04 -6.56 -3.52
CA PHE A 146 -11.12 -6.59 -4.49
C PHE A 146 -12.18 -7.64 -4.16
N ASN A 147 -11.84 -8.71 -3.44
CA ASN A 147 -12.76 -9.79 -3.10
C ASN A 147 -13.49 -9.57 -1.77
N LYS A 148 -12.97 -8.71 -0.89
CA LYS A 148 -13.56 -8.42 0.42
C LYS A 148 -15.00 -7.92 0.33
N GLU A 149 -15.28 -7.09 -0.68
CA GLU A 149 -16.59 -6.52 -0.95
C GLU A 149 -17.13 -7.07 -2.30
N ALA A 150 -16.97 -8.38 -2.53
CA ALA A 150 -17.45 -9.05 -3.74
C ALA A 150 -18.98 -9.02 -3.79
N GLY A 151 -19.53 -7.96 -4.35
CA GLY A 151 -20.95 -7.75 -4.59
C GLY A 151 -21.19 -7.33 -6.03
N GLU A 152 -22.44 -7.50 -6.48
CA GLU A 152 -22.84 -7.06 -7.81
C GLU A 152 -22.62 -5.56 -8.01
N ASN A 153 -22.13 -5.18 -9.18
CA ASN A 153 -21.95 -3.79 -9.62
C ASN A 153 -20.84 -2.98 -8.92
N ARG A 154 -19.83 -3.61 -8.34
CA ARG A 154 -18.63 -2.89 -7.91
C ARG A 154 -17.64 -2.75 -9.06
N LYS A 155 -17.05 -1.56 -9.20
CA LYS A 155 -15.99 -1.28 -10.17
C LYS A 155 -14.63 -1.42 -9.50
N ARG A 156 -13.75 -2.21 -10.09
CA ARG A 156 -12.34 -2.35 -9.74
C ARG A 156 -11.53 -1.38 -10.62
N ILE A 157 -10.75 -0.52 -10.00
CA ILE A 157 -9.95 0.52 -10.67
C ILE A 157 -8.51 0.45 -10.16
#